data_93540d2a61af8a81536390c1ff3a1b82
#
_entry.id   93540d2a61af8a81536390c1ff3a1b82
#
_cell.length_a   1.000
_cell.length_b   1.000
_cell.length_c   1.000
_cell.angle_alpha   90.00
_cell.angle_beta   90.00
_cell.angle_gamma   90.00
#
_symmetry.space_group_name_H-M   'P 1'
#
loop_
_entity.id
_entity.type
_entity.pdbx_description
1 polymer ?
#
loop_
_entity_poly.entity_id
_entity_poly.type
_entity_poly.pdbx_seq_one_letter_code
_entity_poly.pdbx_strand_id
1 'polypeptide(L)'
;MISPRRTRRAGSRRDKICVLVVIAFLAVLSPLHAQELRRILYGTTASPSHLPIWVAKDAGFFEKAGLNVEPVQIRGGSLITMAIITGNLPFSGAGAESVVAARAAGGDIALLACPVDADPVYLITRPEIKSPQDLKGLSSAVTRYGSTTHFYLRAALKHVGLNPDKDMTILQMGAGPEIALAFERGVIAAAALTTRYAMPFLKKNWPVLVDLSDTEMVYPSSCVTSSRAFIRAEPKVTEDFLRAYVAGINLIKKNHHFAEKSFAKWMREKDPTITKSTVQAYAKLFKSNPTVPDKGIQNVILDLIRARPDFKEYISWPEPFRENGPLERAMK
;
A
#
# COMPACT_ATOMS: atom_id res chain seq x y z
N MET A 1 -39.14 -61.26 -62.79
CA MET A 1 -38.44 -61.22 -61.48
C MET A 1 -37.04 -60.68 -61.74
N ILE A 2 -36.83 -59.42 -61.45
CA ILE A 2 -35.49 -58.74 -61.62
C ILE A 2 -35.04 -58.24 -60.23
N SER A 3 -33.97 -58.83 -59.81
CA SER A 3 -33.28 -58.49 -58.49
C SER A 3 -32.43 -57.25 -58.64
N PRO A 4 -32.44 -56.27 -57.71
CA PRO A 4 -31.56 -55.11 -57.77
C PRO A 4 -30.17 -55.40 -57.19
N ARG A 5 -29.12 -55.15 -58.00
CA ARG A 5 -27.70 -55.20 -57.57
C ARG A 5 -27.40 -54.04 -56.62
N ARG A 6 -27.00 -54.36 -55.40
CA ARG A 6 -26.39 -53.44 -54.47
C ARG A 6 -24.98 -53.13 -54.93
N THR A 7 -24.72 -51.88 -55.34
CA THR A 7 -23.35 -51.35 -55.50
C THR A 7 -22.79 -50.89 -54.18
N ARG A 8 -21.82 -51.62 -53.61
CA ARG A 8 -20.98 -51.13 -52.51
C ARG A 8 -19.99 -50.12 -53.09
N ARG A 9 -20.14 -48.83 -52.78
CA ARG A 9 -19.09 -47.83 -52.98
C ARG A 9 -18.01 -48.04 -51.88
N ALA A 10 -16.85 -48.56 -52.28
CA ALA A 10 -15.64 -48.57 -51.45
C ALA A 10 -15.11 -47.15 -51.39
N GLY A 11 -15.18 -46.52 -50.22
CA GLY A 11 -14.57 -45.20 -49.99
C GLY A 11 -13.05 -45.28 -50.24
N SER A 12 -12.57 -44.37 -51.07
CA SER A 12 -11.18 -44.25 -51.46
C SER A 12 -10.23 -44.12 -50.26
N ARG A 13 -9.08 -44.77 -50.30
CA ARG A 13 -8.01 -44.60 -49.28
C ARG A 13 -7.63 -43.12 -49.07
N ARG A 14 -7.81 -42.28 -50.08
CA ARG A 14 -7.59 -40.81 -50.02
C ARG A 14 -8.57 -40.09 -49.09
N ASP A 15 -9.86 -40.51 -49.05
CA ASP A 15 -10.87 -39.88 -48.18
C ASP A 15 -10.59 -40.19 -46.68
N LYS A 16 -10.07 -41.37 -46.39
CA LYS A 16 -9.68 -41.73 -45.00
C LYS A 16 -8.44 -40.98 -44.53
N ILE A 17 -7.48 -40.70 -45.43
CA ILE A 17 -6.29 -39.91 -45.10
C ILE A 17 -6.65 -38.45 -44.86
N CYS A 18 -7.52 -37.85 -45.67
CA CYS A 18 -8.01 -36.46 -45.48
C CYS A 18 -8.77 -36.29 -44.18
N VAL A 19 -9.62 -37.25 -43.78
CA VAL A 19 -10.34 -37.20 -42.49
C VAL A 19 -9.39 -37.34 -41.31
N LEU A 20 -8.35 -38.18 -41.38
CA LEU A 20 -7.33 -38.34 -40.33
C LEU A 20 -6.49 -37.07 -40.19
N VAL A 21 -6.11 -36.39 -41.25
CA VAL A 21 -5.34 -35.13 -41.21
C VAL A 21 -6.19 -33.99 -40.64
N VAL A 22 -7.50 -33.90 -40.95
CA VAL A 22 -8.40 -32.90 -40.38
C VAL A 22 -8.63 -33.13 -38.89
N ILE A 23 -8.75 -34.38 -38.42
CA ILE A 23 -8.90 -34.73 -37.02
C ILE A 23 -7.57 -34.43 -36.24
N ALA A 24 -6.42 -34.70 -36.85
CA ALA A 24 -5.13 -34.36 -36.25
C ALA A 24 -4.92 -32.84 -36.14
N PHE A 25 -5.39 -32.04 -37.08
CA PHE A 25 -5.31 -30.56 -37.03
C PHE A 25 -6.29 -29.95 -36.03
N LEU A 26 -7.46 -30.55 -35.82
CA LEU A 26 -8.40 -30.14 -34.75
C LEU A 26 -7.93 -30.51 -33.34
N ALA A 27 -7.14 -31.56 -33.20
CA ALA A 27 -6.56 -31.95 -31.88
C ALA A 27 -5.43 -31.03 -31.40
N VAL A 28 -4.81 -30.23 -32.32
CA VAL A 28 -3.76 -29.25 -31.97
C VAL A 28 -4.36 -27.89 -31.55
N LEU A 29 -5.66 -27.68 -31.81
CA LEU A 29 -6.42 -26.55 -31.26
C LEU A 29 -6.93 -26.90 -29.84
N SER A 30 -6.05 -27.37 -28.95
CA SER A 30 -6.34 -27.32 -27.52
C SER A 30 -6.64 -25.87 -27.21
N PRO A 31 -7.81 -25.52 -26.66
CA PRO A 31 -8.01 -24.16 -26.21
C PRO A 31 -6.88 -23.85 -25.24
N LEU A 32 -6.08 -22.85 -25.58
CA LEU A 32 -5.20 -22.21 -24.59
C LEU A 32 -6.17 -21.79 -23.49
N HIS A 33 -6.36 -22.60 -22.46
CA HIS A 33 -7.06 -22.17 -21.26
C HIS A 33 -6.25 -20.98 -20.75
N ALA A 34 -6.67 -19.79 -21.11
CA ALA A 34 -6.20 -18.60 -20.45
C ALA A 34 -6.48 -18.85 -18.96
N GLN A 35 -5.44 -19.16 -18.21
CA GLN A 35 -5.57 -19.43 -16.78
C GLN A 35 -6.28 -18.22 -16.19
N GLU A 36 -7.50 -18.41 -15.69
CA GLU A 36 -8.28 -17.33 -15.10
C GLU A 36 -7.48 -16.75 -13.94
N LEU A 37 -7.13 -15.47 -14.06
CA LEU A 37 -6.33 -14.78 -13.07
C LEU A 37 -7.11 -14.70 -11.76
N ARG A 38 -6.50 -15.12 -10.67
CA ARG A 38 -7.11 -15.02 -9.35
C ARG A 38 -7.30 -13.56 -8.96
N ARG A 39 -8.53 -13.14 -8.74
CA ARG A 39 -8.87 -11.78 -8.31
C ARG A 39 -8.44 -11.54 -6.86
N ILE A 40 -7.67 -10.48 -6.63
CA ILE A 40 -7.15 -10.07 -5.33
C ILE A 40 -7.46 -8.58 -5.13
N LEU A 41 -8.28 -8.25 -4.14
CA LEU A 41 -8.47 -6.88 -3.71
C LEU A 41 -7.32 -6.44 -2.80
N TYR A 42 -6.79 -5.23 -3.02
CA TYR A 42 -5.74 -4.64 -2.20
C TYR A 42 -6.15 -3.25 -1.72
N GLY A 43 -6.31 -3.10 -0.40
CA GLY A 43 -6.68 -1.80 0.20
C GLY A 43 -5.53 -0.79 0.17
N THR A 44 -5.77 0.40 -0.38
CA THR A 44 -4.82 1.53 -0.40
C THR A 44 -5.41 2.78 0.22
N THR A 45 -4.56 3.69 0.65
CA THR A 45 -4.93 5.09 0.91
C THR A 45 -4.46 5.99 -0.24
N ALA A 46 -4.81 7.28 -0.20
CA ALA A 46 -4.27 8.28 -1.11
C ALA A 46 -2.86 8.73 -0.68
N SER A 47 -1.91 7.79 -0.53
CA SER A 47 -0.52 8.04 -0.12
C SER A 47 0.47 7.59 -1.19
N PRO A 48 1.52 8.38 -1.45
CA PRO A 48 2.59 8.00 -2.39
C PRO A 48 3.33 6.71 -2.01
N SER A 49 3.34 6.32 -0.74
CA SER A 49 3.95 5.07 -0.26
C SER A 49 3.30 3.80 -0.83
N HIS A 50 2.12 3.92 -1.48
CA HIS A 50 1.51 2.83 -2.24
C HIS A 50 2.03 2.70 -3.68
N LEU A 51 3.00 3.50 -4.11
CA LEU A 51 3.54 3.43 -5.47
C LEU A 51 3.99 2.01 -5.90
N PRO A 52 4.57 1.16 -5.03
CA PRO A 52 4.96 -0.20 -5.42
C PRO A 52 3.81 -1.06 -5.96
N ILE A 53 2.61 -1.00 -5.35
CA ILE A 53 1.46 -1.79 -5.81
C ILE A 53 0.97 -1.31 -7.18
N TRP A 54 0.96 0.00 -7.42
CA TRP A 54 0.52 0.58 -8.68
C TRP A 54 1.49 0.27 -9.81
N VAL A 55 2.80 0.39 -9.54
CA VAL A 55 3.84 0.05 -10.53
C VAL A 55 3.83 -1.44 -10.83
N ALA A 56 3.70 -2.31 -9.82
CA ALA A 56 3.63 -3.76 -10.05
C ALA A 56 2.42 -4.14 -10.91
N LYS A 57 1.26 -3.51 -10.69
CA LYS A 57 0.07 -3.72 -11.50
C LYS A 57 0.26 -3.21 -12.93
N ASP A 58 0.69 -1.97 -13.09
CA ASP A 58 0.83 -1.37 -14.43
C ASP A 58 1.93 -2.05 -15.27
N ALA A 59 2.92 -2.68 -14.61
CA ALA A 59 3.97 -3.48 -15.27
C ALA A 59 3.56 -4.93 -15.58
N GLY A 60 2.35 -5.35 -15.18
CA GLY A 60 1.86 -6.70 -15.40
C GLY A 60 2.57 -7.76 -14.55
N PHE A 61 3.20 -7.38 -13.43
CA PHE A 61 3.91 -8.35 -12.59
C PHE A 61 2.95 -9.27 -11.83
N PHE A 62 1.77 -8.78 -11.44
CA PHE A 62 0.74 -9.59 -10.82
C PHE A 62 0.12 -10.56 -11.81
N GLU A 63 -0.18 -10.11 -13.02
CA GLU A 63 -0.76 -10.95 -14.07
C GLU A 63 0.19 -12.09 -14.45
N LYS A 64 1.50 -11.83 -14.53
CA LYS A 64 2.54 -12.86 -14.73
C LYS A 64 2.61 -13.87 -13.59
N ALA A 65 2.19 -13.49 -12.39
CA ALA A 65 2.08 -14.36 -11.23
C ALA A 65 0.71 -15.05 -11.09
N GLY A 66 -0.16 -14.95 -12.12
CA GLY A 66 -1.50 -15.54 -12.10
C GLY A 66 -2.53 -14.77 -11.27
N LEU A 67 -2.24 -13.51 -10.91
CA LEU A 67 -3.08 -12.70 -10.04
C LEU A 67 -3.65 -11.49 -10.79
N ASN A 68 -4.94 -11.23 -10.62
CA ASN A 68 -5.56 -9.96 -10.99
C ASN A 68 -5.72 -9.09 -9.73
N VAL A 69 -4.71 -8.29 -9.43
CA VAL A 69 -4.74 -7.41 -8.26
C VAL A 69 -5.47 -6.11 -8.57
N GLU A 70 -6.46 -5.78 -7.76
CA GLU A 70 -7.29 -4.56 -7.87
C GLU A 70 -7.05 -3.66 -6.65
N PRO A 71 -6.28 -2.56 -6.78
CA PRO A 71 -6.13 -1.58 -5.72
C PRO A 71 -7.46 -0.84 -5.48
N VAL A 72 -7.95 -0.88 -4.23
CA VAL A 72 -9.17 -0.22 -3.79
C VAL A 72 -8.80 0.90 -2.82
N GLN A 73 -9.15 2.14 -3.14
CA GLN A 73 -8.87 3.27 -2.28
C GLN A 73 -9.88 3.35 -1.13
N ILE A 74 -9.38 3.36 0.10
CA ILE A 74 -10.16 3.46 1.34
C ILE A 74 -9.70 4.69 2.12
N ARG A 75 -10.66 5.41 2.72
CA ARG A 75 -10.39 6.68 3.43
C ARG A 75 -9.95 6.41 4.88
N GLY A 76 -8.64 6.31 5.07
CA GLY A 76 -7.98 6.15 6.37
C GLY A 76 -7.50 4.73 6.65
N GLY A 77 -6.25 4.62 7.16
CA GLY A 77 -5.56 3.34 7.39
C GLY A 77 -6.26 2.42 8.40
N SER A 78 -6.90 2.96 9.43
CA SER A 78 -7.64 2.16 10.40
C SER A 78 -8.85 1.42 9.81
N LEU A 79 -9.52 2.00 8.79
CA LEU A 79 -10.59 1.29 8.07
C LEU A 79 -10.03 0.16 7.19
N ILE A 80 -8.86 0.36 6.61
CA ILE A 80 -8.17 -0.68 5.83
C ILE A 80 -7.84 -1.88 6.73
N THR A 81 -7.29 -1.62 7.92
CA THR A 81 -6.99 -2.65 8.92
C THR A 81 -8.25 -3.42 9.31
N MET A 82 -9.37 -2.73 9.54
CA MET A 82 -10.64 -3.37 9.84
C MET A 82 -11.12 -4.26 8.69
N ALA A 83 -10.96 -3.84 7.43
CA ALA A 83 -11.35 -4.64 6.27
C ALA A 83 -10.54 -5.95 6.13
N ILE A 84 -9.28 -5.99 6.59
CA ILE A 84 -8.50 -7.23 6.69
C ILE A 84 -9.08 -8.14 7.79
N ILE A 85 -9.32 -7.61 8.98
CA ILE A 85 -9.80 -8.38 10.14
C ILE A 85 -11.18 -9.00 9.86
N THR A 86 -12.03 -8.27 9.15
CA THR A 86 -13.38 -8.76 8.77
C THR A 86 -13.38 -9.65 7.52
N GLY A 87 -12.21 -9.95 6.92
CA GLY A 87 -12.10 -10.80 5.73
C GLY A 87 -12.55 -10.16 4.41
N ASN A 88 -12.86 -8.87 4.40
CA ASN A 88 -13.28 -8.15 3.19
C ASN A 88 -12.11 -7.88 2.22
N LEU A 89 -10.87 -7.88 2.71
CA LEU A 89 -9.66 -7.74 1.91
C LEU A 89 -8.67 -8.86 2.25
N PRO A 90 -8.10 -9.54 1.24
CA PRO A 90 -7.00 -10.47 1.46
C PRO A 90 -5.67 -9.75 1.78
N PHE A 91 -5.41 -8.61 1.14
CA PHE A 91 -4.23 -7.80 1.35
C PHE A 91 -4.54 -6.30 1.43
N SER A 92 -3.67 -5.57 2.11
CA SER A 92 -3.74 -4.10 2.12
C SER A 92 -2.37 -3.47 2.37
N GLY A 93 -2.29 -2.16 2.16
CA GLY A 93 -1.20 -1.32 2.64
C GLY A 93 -1.66 -0.52 3.84
N ALA A 94 -1.38 -0.99 5.05
CA ALA A 94 -1.71 -0.29 6.28
C ALA A 94 -0.45 0.20 7.01
N GLY A 95 -0.57 1.25 7.80
CA GLY A 95 0.50 1.67 8.70
C GLY A 95 0.66 0.71 9.88
N ALA A 96 1.89 0.59 10.39
CA ALA A 96 2.18 -0.33 11.48
C ALA A 96 1.34 -0.05 12.75
N GLU A 97 1.00 1.22 13.00
CA GLU A 97 0.21 1.62 14.20
C GLU A 97 -1.15 0.96 14.28
N SER A 98 -1.90 0.98 13.16
CA SER A 98 -3.23 0.40 13.14
C SER A 98 -3.19 -1.13 13.20
N VAL A 99 -2.15 -1.74 12.62
CA VAL A 99 -1.93 -3.20 12.65
C VAL A 99 -1.52 -3.66 14.05
N VAL A 100 -0.56 -2.98 14.67
CA VAL A 100 -0.10 -3.29 16.02
C VAL A 100 -1.24 -3.13 17.03
N ALA A 101 -1.97 -2.01 16.98
CA ALA A 101 -3.12 -1.77 17.86
C ALA A 101 -4.21 -2.83 17.69
N ALA A 102 -4.54 -3.18 16.44
CA ALA A 102 -5.55 -4.20 16.14
C ALA A 102 -5.10 -5.60 16.58
N ARG A 103 -3.83 -5.96 16.34
CA ARG A 103 -3.28 -7.25 16.75
C ARG A 103 -3.21 -7.41 18.26
N ALA A 104 -2.77 -6.37 18.97
CA ALA A 104 -2.77 -6.36 20.45
C ALA A 104 -4.17 -6.46 21.04
N ALA A 105 -5.21 -6.00 20.32
CA ALA A 105 -6.60 -6.18 20.68
C ALA A 105 -7.19 -7.55 20.26
N GLY A 106 -6.36 -8.51 19.81
CA GLY A 106 -6.77 -9.86 19.43
C GLY A 106 -7.15 -10.02 17.94
N GLY A 107 -7.02 -8.98 17.11
CA GLY A 107 -7.32 -9.06 15.68
C GLY A 107 -6.39 -10.02 14.94
N ASP A 108 -6.93 -10.77 13.98
CA ASP A 108 -6.12 -11.65 13.11
C ASP A 108 -5.54 -10.85 11.94
N ILE A 109 -4.40 -10.21 12.17
CA ILE A 109 -3.67 -9.42 11.18
C ILE A 109 -2.16 -9.47 11.45
N ALA A 110 -1.35 -9.42 10.39
CA ALA A 110 0.11 -9.34 10.47
C ALA A 110 0.70 -8.43 9.38
N LEU A 111 1.86 -7.85 9.67
CA LEU A 111 2.72 -7.14 8.73
C LEU A 111 3.56 -8.17 7.94
N LEU A 112 3.58 -8.06 6.62
CA LEU A 112 4.32 -8.96 5.71
C LEU A 112 5.55 -8.29 5.10
N ALA A 113 5.40 -7.03 4.67
CA ALA A 113 6.46 -6.27 4.03
C ALA A 113 6.25 -4.78 4.25
N CYS A 114 7.26 -4.05 4.68
CA CYS A 114 7.22 -2.60 4.88
C CYS A 114 8.16 -1.90 3.89
N PRO A 115 7.63 -1.26 2.83
CA PRO A 115 8.45 -0.72 1.75
C PRO A 115 9.28 0.50 2.17
N VAL A 116 8.83 1.24 3.18
CA VAL A 116 9.52 2.43 3.73
C VAL A 116 9.57 2.35 5.25
N ASP A 117 10.65 2.87 5.84
CA ASP A 117 10.80 2.95 7.29
C ASP A 117 10.15 4.20 7.88
N ALA A 118 9.99 5.27 7.09
CA ALA A 118 9.19 6.46 7.39
C ALA A 118 8.83 7.19 6.10
N ASP A 119 7.69 7.87 6.08
CA ASP A 119 7.35 8.79 4.99
C ASP A 119 8.06 10.14 5.17
N PRO A 120 8.40 10.86 4.09
CA PRO A 120 8.84 12.24 4.15
C PRO A 120 7.63 13.14 4.46
N VAL A 121 7.53 13.57 5.72
CA VAL A 121 6.41 14.34 6.26
C VAL A 121 6.88 15.66 6.83
N TYR A 122 6.24 16.74 6.43
CA TYR A 122 6.49 18.11 6.84
C TYR A 122 5.37 18.59 7.75
N LEU A 123 5.69 19.11 8.93
CA LEU A 123 4.75 19.92 9.72
C LEU A 123 4.80 21.34 9.20
N ILE A 124 3.80 21.70 8.41
CA ILE A 124 3.67 23.03 7.78
C ILE A 124 2.62 23.82 8.53
N THR A 125 2.88 25.10 8.72
CA THR A 125 1.95 26.03 9.36
C THR A 125 1.51 27.12 8.40
N ARG A 126 0.43 27.79 8.74
CA ARG A 126 0.01 29.00 8.06
C ARG A 126 1.04 30.11 8.26
N PRO A 127 1.15 31.10 7.31
CA PRO A 127 2.19 32.13 7.35
C PRO A 127 2.17 33.05 8.58
N GLU A 128 1.02 33.18 9.23
CA GLU A 128 0.88 33.95 10.47
C GLU A 128 1.48 33.30 11.70
N ILE A 129 1.68 31.98 11.69
CA ILE A 129 2.30 31.23 12.79
C ILE A 129 3.81 31.44 12.74
N LYS A 130 4.37 32.00 13.80
CA LYS A 130 5.80 32.32 13.89
C LYS A 130 6.60 31.37 14.76
N SER A 131 5.93 30.70 15.69
CA SER A 131 6.54 29.73 16.62
C SER A 131 5.61 28.53 16.86
N PRO A 132 6.14 27.38 17.34
CA PRO A 132 5.28 26.26 17.74
C PRO A 132 4.24 26.65 18.80
N GLN A 133 4.56 27.58 19.70
CA GLN A 133 3.66 28.02 20.78
C GLN A 133 2.40 28.71 20.25
N ASP A 134 2.48 29.34 19.08
CA ASP A 134 1.32 30.01 18.45
C ASP A 134 0.25 29.00 17.98
N LEU A 135 0.59 27.69 17.94
CA LEU A 135 -0.34 26.62 17.61
C LEU A 135 -1.27 26.24 18.77
N LYS A 136 -0.97 26.66 20.02
CA LYS A 136 -1.79 26.29 21.18
C LYS A 136 -3.21 26.81 21.07
N GLY A 137 -4.17 25.91 21.29
CA GLY A 137 -5.60 26.20 21.15
C GLY A 137 -6.12 26.16 19.71
N LEU A 138 -5.24 26.05 18.71
CA LEU A 138 -5.64 25.97 17.31
C LEU A 138 -5.89 24.51 16.86
N SER A 139 -6.34 24.37 15.60
CA SER A 139 -6.70 23.06 15.04
C SER A 139 -5.68 22.56 14.02
N SER A 140 -5.53 21.24 13.97
CA SER A 140 -4.91 20.48 12.90
C SER A 140 -5.84 19.34 12.47
N ALA A 141 -5.45 18.54 11.46
CA ALA A 141 -6.28 17.43 11.01
C ALA A 141 -5.49 16.19 10.64
N VAL A 142 -6.19 15.05 10.74
CA VAL A 142 -5.72 13.72 10.36
C VAL A 142 -6.78 13.02 9.51
N THR A 143 -6.41 11.96 8.82
CA THR A 143 -7.40 11.17 8.08
C THR A 143 -8.37 10.50 9.05
N ARG A 144 -7.85 9.78 10.05
CA ARG A 144 -8.60 9.19 11.16
C ARG A 144 -7.70 9.05 12.39
N TYR A 145 -8.31 9.01 13.56
CA TYR A 145 -7.57 8.61 14.77
C TYR A 145 -7.04 7.17 14.60
N GLY A 146 -5.84 6.89 15.14
CA GLY A 146 -5.18 5.58 15.00
C GLY A 146 -4.73 5.26 13.57
N SER A 147 -4.52 6.28 12.71
CA SER A 147 -3.93 6.13 11.38
C SER A 147 -2.53 6.75 11.31
N THR A 148 -1.77 6.41 10.27
CA THR A 148 -0.42 6.95 10.03
C THR A 148 -0.37 8.47 10.10
N THR A 149 -1.36 9.19 9.55
CA THR A 149 -1.42 10.66 9.63
C THR A 149 -1.60 11.16 11.06
N HIS A 150 -2.34 10.41 11.90
CA HIS A 150 -2.49 10.74 13.32
C HIS A 150 -1.16 10.58 14.06
N PHE A 151 -0.44 9.49 13.79
CA PHE A 151 0.87 9.29 14.38
C PHE A 151 1.85 10.38 13.96
N TYR A 152 2.00 10.65 12.67
CA TYR A 152 2.93 11.67 12.16
C TYR A 152 2.65 13.05 12.73
N LEU A 153 1.38 13.46 12.80
CA LEU A 153 1.02 14.74 13.41
C LEU A 153 1.45 14.79 14.89
N ARG A 154 1.15 13.72 15.65
CA ARG A 154 1.54 13.64 17.06
C ARG A 154 3.06 13.66 17.24
N ALA A 155 3.80 12.91 16.42
CA ALA A 155 5.25 12.90 16.44
C ALA A 155 5.84 14.27 16.12
N ALA A 156 5.32 14.94 15.10
CA ALA A 156 5.75 16.28 14.71
C ALA A 156 5.49 17.32 15.82
N LEU A 157 4.29 17.30 16.42
CA LEU A 157 3.94 18.20 17.53
C LEU A 157 4.85 17.96 18.75
N LYS A 158 5.12 16.69 19.11
CA LYS A 158 6.06 16.37 20.20
C LYS A 158 7.48 16.87 19.89
N HIS A 159 7.93 16.71 18.65
CA HIS A 159 9.27 17.14 18.23
C HIS A 159 9.47 18.65 18.41
N VAL A 160 8.43 19.44 18.15
CA VAL A 160 8.47 20.91 18.34
C VAL A 160 8.06 21.36 19.76
N GLY A 161 7.99 20.42 20.73
CA GLY A 161 7.76 20.71 22.15
C GLY A 161 6.29 20.92 22.53
N LEU A 162 5.34 20.53 21.68
CA LEU A 162 3.90 20.60 21.97
C LEU A 162 3.35 19.27 22.46
N ASN A 163 2.34 19.34 23.33
CA ASN A 163 1.56 18.17 23.76
C ASN A 163 0.39 17.93 22.79
N PRO A 164 0.42 16.86 21.96
CA PRO A 164 -0.62 16.60 20.97
C PRO A 164 -2.00 16.30 21.56
N ASP A 165 -2.08 15.97 22.85
CA ASP A 165 -3.35 15.66 23.54
C ASP A 165 -3.98 16.87 24.22
N LYS A 166 -3.23 18.00 24.32
CA LYS A 166 -3.68 19.17 25.09
C LYS A 166 -3.57 20.49 24.32
N ASP A 167 -2.50 20.63 23.51
CA ASP A 167 -2.15 21.93 22.94
C ASP A 167 -2.88 22.24 21.64
N MET A 168 -3.42 21.22 20.94
CA MET A 168 -4.14 21.41 19.68
C MET A 168 -5.41 20.55 19.61
N THR A 169 -6.41 21.06 18.89
CA THR A 169 -7.58 20.26 18.49
C THR A 169 -7.26 19.48 17.21
N ILE A 170 -7.39 18.14 17.24
CA ILE A 170 -7.14 17.30 16.07
C ILE A 170 -8.49 16.87 15.47
N LEU A 171 -8.72 17.24 14.20
CA LEU A 171 -9.95 16.93 13.46
C LEU A 171 -9.75 15.70 12.57
N GLN A 172 -10.82 14.94 12.32
CA GLN A 172 -10.81 13.84 11.35
C GLN A 172 -11.43 14.30 10.02
N MET A 173 -10.67 14.21 8.91
CA MET A 173 -11.13 14.72 7.61
C MET A 173 -11.17 13.63 6.51
N GLY A 174 -10.85 12.38 6.86
CA GLY A 174 -11.04 11.23 5.98
C GLY A 174 -9.86 10.93 5.04
N ALA A 175 -9.33 11.88 4.28
CA ALA A 175 -8.21 11.64 3.38
C ALA A 175 -7.28 12.85 3.24
N GLY A 176 -6.07 12.63 2.66
CA GLY A 176 -5.05 13.66 2.50
C GLY A 176 -5.48 14.88 1.70
N PRO A 177 -6.20 14.74 0.57
CA PRO A 177 -6.70 15.88 -0.20
C PRO A 177 -7.58 16.83 0.62
N GLU A 178 -8.46 16.29 1.48
CA GLU A 178 -9.35 17.08 2.33
C GLU A 178 -8.57 17.84 3.40
N ILE A 179 -7.53 17.23 3.97
CA ILE A 179 -6.63 17.89 4.92
C ILE A 179 -5.90 19.06 4.23
N ALA A 180 -5.32 18.83 3.06
CA ALA A 180 -4.61 19.85 2.31
C ALA A 180 -5.54 21.03 1.93
N LEU A 181 -6.77 20.74 1.50
CA LEU A 181 -7.76 21.75 1.17
C LEU A 181 -8.21 22.55 2.41
N ALA A 182 -8.45 21.89 3.54
CA ALA A 182 -8.81 22.55 4.79
C ALA A 182 -7.67 23.45 5.28
N PHE A 183 -6.43 23.03 5.12
CA PHE A 183 -5.24 23.80 5.44
C PHE A 183 -5.11 25.04 4.54
N GLU A 184 -5.27 24.87 3.24
CA GLU A 184 -5.24 25.99 2.28
C GLU A 184 -6.32 27.04 2.58
N ARG A 185 -7.52 26.60 2.96
CA ARG A 185 -8.66 27.48 3.28
C ARG A 185 -8.62 28.07 4.70
N GLY A 186 -7.64 27.71 5.52
CA GLY A 186 -7.48 28.22 6.88
C GLY A 186 -8.45 27.63 7.90
N VAL A 187 -9.06 26.48 7.61
CA VAL A 187 -9.87 25.75 8.58
C VAL A 187 -9.00 25.14 9.69
N ILE A 188 -7.74 24.79 9.35
CA ILE A 188 -6.73 24.32 10.27
C ILE A 188 -5.46 25.15 10.17
N ALA A 189 -4.76 25.32 11.30
CA ALA A 189 -3.58 26.18 11.41
C ALA A 189 -2.27 25.51 11.05
N ALA A 190 -2.21 24.17 11.16
CA ALA A 190 -1.05 23.36 10.83
C ALA A 190 -1.47 22.03 10.23
N ALA A 191 -0.60 21.42 9.42
CA ALA A 191 -0.83 20.09 8.85
C ALA A 191 0.48 19.31 8.72
N ALA A 192 0.46 18.04 9.11
CA ALA A 192 1.52 17.09 8.84
C ALA A 192 1.27 16.41 7.49
N LEU A 193 1.99 16.85 6.45
CA LEU A 193 1.73 16.50 5.05
C LEU A 193 2.91 15.73 4.45
N THR A 194 2.62 14.65 3.73
CA THR A 194 3.62 13.97 2.87
C THR A 194 3.97 14.85 1.67
N THR A 195 5.14 14.61 1.05
CA THR A 195 5.72 15.41 -0.04
C THR A 195 4.68 15.90 -1.05
N ARG A 196 3.82 15.02 -1.59
CA ARG A 196 2.82 15.38 -2.58
C ARG A 196 1.90 16.51 -2.12
N TYR A 197 1.40 16.41 -0.91
CA TYR A 197 0.45 17.39 -0.34
C TYR A 197 1.16 18.60 0.25
N ALA A 198 2.44 18.46 0.62
CA ALA A 198 3.28 19.54 1.13
C ALA A 198 3.74 20.49 0.01
N MET A 199 4.07 19.97 -1.18
CA MET A 199 4.69 20.73 -2.28
C MET A 199 3.97 22.04 -2.64
N PRO A 200 2.63 22.14 -2.72
CA PRO A 200 1.95 23.40 -3.01
C PRO A 200 2.25 24.51 -1.98
N PHE A 201 2.42 24.15 -0.73
CA PHE A 201 2.71 25.08 0.38
C PHE A 201 4.19 25.40 0.45
N LEU A 202 5.08 24.41 0.23
CA LEU A 202 6.53 24.62 0.13
C LEU A 202 6.88 25.58 -1.01
N LYS A 203 6.24 25.45 -2.17
CA LYS A 203 6.38 26.42 -3.29
C LYS A 203 5.92 27.86 -2.94
N LYS A 204 5.00 28.00 -1.99
CA LYS A 204 4.53 29.30 -1.48
C LYS A 204 5.38 29.80 -0.30
N ASN A 205 6.46 29.10 0.07
CA ASN A 205 7.33 29.39 1.22
C ASN A 205 6.56 29.46 2.56
N TRP A 206 5.56 28.61 2.73
CA TRP A 206 4.89 28.49 4.02
C TRP A 206 5.84 27.90 5.08
N PRO A 207 5.77 28.35 6.36
CA PRO A 207 6.70 27.91 7.39
C PRO A 207 6.64 26.41 7.61
N VAL A 208 7.82 25.76 7.64
CA VAL A 208 7.99 24.36 8.01
C VAL A 208 8.60 24.34 9.41
N LEU A 209 7.86 23.81 10.40
CA LEU A 209 8.35 23.71 11.77
C LEU A 209 9.26 22.48 11.96
N VAL A 210 9.00 21.40 11.23
CA VAL A 210 9.84 20.21 11.19
C VAL A 210 9.65 19.43 9.90
N ASP A 211 10.73 18.92 9.34
CA ASP A 211 10.76 17.84 8.36
C ASP A 211 11.07 16.55 9.13
N LEU A 212 10.13 15.63 9.22
CA LEU A 212 10.32 14.36 9.93
C LEU A 212 11.30 13.43 9.22
N SER A 213 11.63 13.65 7.93
CA SER A 213 12.66 12.89 7.23
C SER A 213 14.08 13.21 7.71
N ASP A 214 14.29 14.36 8.35
CA ASP A 214 15.54 14.77 8.97
C ASP A 214 15.72 14.18 10.39
N THR A 215 14.73 13.42 10.85
CA THR A 215 14.76 12.76 12.15
C THR A 215 15.13 11.28 12.01
N GLU A 216 15.67 10.68 13.06
CA GLU A 216 15.95 9.23 13.12
C GLU A 216 14.68 8.38 13.35
N MET A 217 13.53 8.88 12.96
CA MET A 217 12.27 8.21 13.18
C MET A 217 12.13 6.98 12.27
N VAL A 218 11.94 5.81 12.85
CA VAL A 218 11.55 4.59 12.14
C VAL A 218 10.08 4.34 12.44
N TYR A 219 9.24 4.53 11.42
CA TYR A 219 7.80 4.35 11.54
C TYR A 219 7.20 3.82 10.24
N PRO A 220 7.07 2.48 10.11
CA PRO A 220 6.70 1.86 8.85
C PRO A 220 5.28 2.25 8.43
N SER A 221 5.17 2.79 7.23
CA SER A 221 3.89 3.15 6.61
C SER A 221 3.58 2.25 5.42
N SER A 222 2.30 2.11 5.09
CA SER A 222 1.81 1.36 3.93
C SER A 222 2.39 -0.04 3.78
N CYS A 223 2.65 -0.70 4.92
CA CYS A 223 3.13 -2.09 4.94
C CYS A 223 2.09 -3.01 4.30
N VAL A 224 2.54 -3.96 3.50
CA VAL A 224 1.69 -5.07 3.05
C VAL A 224 1.24 -5.86 4.27
N THR A 225 -0.07 -6.00 4.41
CA THR A 225 -0.72 -6.70 5.54
C THR A 225 -1.70 -7.73 5.05
N SER A 226 -1.91 -8.77 5.83
CA SER A 226 -2.92 -9.80 5.60
C SER A 226 -3.35 -10.42 6.93
N SER A 227 -4.44 -11.20 6.94
CA SER A 227 -4.75 -12.04 8.11
C SER A 227 -3.86 -13.27 8.12
N ARG A 228 -3.48 -13.74 9.30
CA ARG A 228 -2.72 -15.01 9.43
C ARG A 228 -3.53 -16.21 8.91
N ALA A 229 -4.85 -16.16 9.04
CA ALA A 229 -5.73 -17.18 8.46
C ALA A 229 -5.55 -17.25 6.93
N PHE A 230 -5.57 -16.10 6.24
CA PHE A 230 -5.36 -16.05 4.79
C PHE A 230 -3.94 -16.50 4.40
N ILE A 231 -2.90 -16.05 5.11
CA ILE A 231 -1.51 -16.45 4.84
C ILE A 231 -1.34 -17.97 4.92
N ARG A 232 -1.95 -18.62 5.91
CA ARG A 232 -1.92 -20.09 6.06
C ARG A 232 -2.74 -20.84 5.01
N ALA A 233 -3.91 -20.30 4.67
CA ALA A 233 -4.79 -20.91 3.67
C ALA A 233 -4.24 -20.78 2.24
N GLU A 234 -3.52 -19.69 1.96
CA GLU A 234 -3.10 -19.29 0.62
C GLU A 234 -1.59 -18.93 0.57
N PRO A 235 -0.69 -19.83 0.99
CA PRO A 235 0.73 -19.52 1.10
C PRO A 235 1.35 -19.16 -0.26
N LYS A 236 1.00 -19.92 -1.33
CA LYS A 236 1.51 -19.63 -2.68
C LYS A 236 1.04 -18.28 -3.22
N VAL A 237 -0.23 -17.95 -3.04
CA VAL A 237 -0.78 -16.64 -3.45
C VAL A 237 -0.07 -15.51 -2.71
N THR A 238 0.20 -15.71 -1.42
CA THR A 238 0.90 -14.71 -0.58
C THR A 238 2.33 -14.48 -1.09
N GLU A 239 3.07 -15.55 -1.40
CA GLU A 239 4.45 -15.47 -1.92
C GLU A 239 4.49 -14.84 -3.32
N ASP A 240 3.61 -15.27 -4.23
CA ASP A 240 3.54 -14.74 -5.59
C ASP A 240 3.15 -13.25 -5.59
N PHE A 241 2.23 -12.85 -4.70
CA PHE A 241 1.89 -11.45 -4.49
C PHE A 241 3.10 -10.64 -4.01
N LEU A 242 3.81 -11.10 -2.99
CA LEU A 242 4.98 -10.41 -2.44
C LEU A 242 6.13 -10.33 -3.46
N ARG A 243 6.36 -11.38 -4.25
CA ARG A 243 7.35 -11.38 -5.33
C ARG A 243 7.04 -10.31 -6.39
N ALA A 244 5.80 -10.24 -6.85
CA ALA A 244 5.34 -9.21 -7.79
C ALA A 244 5.44 -7.80 -7.20
N TYR A 245 5.09 -7.64 -5.91
CA TYR A 245 5.21 -6.38 -5.19
C TYR A 245 6.66 -5.89 -5.11
N VAL A 246 7.60 -6.77 -4.75
CA VAL A 246 9.05 -6.45 -4.71
C VAL A 246 9.59 -6.12 -6.11
N ALA A 247 9.12 -6.81 -7.15
CA ALA A 247 9.46 -6.45 -8.54
C ALA A 247 9.00 -5.03 -8.88
N GLY A 248 7.84 -4.60 -8.38
CA GLY A 248 7.37 -3.20 -8.49
C GLY A 248 8.31 -2.21 -7.82
N ILE A 249 8.78 -2.49 -6.60
CA ILE A 249 9.78 -1.67 -5.91
C ILE A 249 11.06 -1.54 -6.76
N ASN A 250 11.57 -2.67 -7.26
CA ASN A 250 12.79 -2.68 -8.06
C ASN A 250 12.64 -1.93 -9.37
N LEU A 251 11.46 -1.97 -10.00
CA LEU A 251 11.17 -1.21 -11.21
C LEU A 251 11.13 0.31 -10.92
N ILE A 252 10.56 0.75 -9.81
CA ILE A 252 10.58 2.16 -9.40
C ILE A 252 12.02 2.68 -9.35
N LYS A 253 12.92 1.92 -8.74
CA LYS A 253 14.34 2.30 -8.60
C LYS A 253 15.09 2.35 -9.93
N LYS A 254 14.71 1.49 -10.88
CA LYS A 254 15.38 1.37 -12.20
C LYS A 254 14.79 2.28 -13.26
N ASN A 255 13.51 2.63 -13.16
CA ASN A 255 12.79 3.37 -14.19
C ASN A 255 11.82 4.38 -13.57
N HIS A 256 12.36 5.53 -13.20
CA HIS A 256 11.57 6.62 -12.61
C HIS A 256 10.45 7.11 -13.55
N HIS A 257 10.69 7.14 -14.86
CA HIS A 257 9.69 7.59 -15.83
C HIS A 257 8.45 6.68 -15.85
N PHE A 258 8.63 5.35 -15.77
CA PHE A 258 7.51 4.42 -15.63
C PHE A 258 6.76 4.64 -14.31
N ALA A 259 7.51 4.83 -13.21
CA ALA A 259 6.94 5.09 -11.90
C ALA A 259 6.15 6.42 -11.85
N GLU A 260 6.65 7.46 -12.52
CA GLU A 260 5.96 8.75 -12.67
C GLU A 260 4.63 8.62 -13.40
N LYS A 261 4.58 7.85 -14.50
CA LYS A 261 3.34 7.56 -15.22
C LYS A 261 2.33 6.83 -14.35
N SER A 262 2.76 5.79 -13.63
CA SER A 262 1.90 5.05 -12.70
C SER A 262 1.41 5.95 -11.57
N PHE A 263 2.29 6.75 -10.97
CA PHE A 263 1.92 7.70 -9.92
C PHE A 263 0.85 8.69 -10.41
N ALA A 264 1.10 9.37 -11.54
CA ALA A 264 0.17 10.35 -12.11
C ALA A 264 -1.21 9.74 -12.39
N LYS A 265 -1.25 8.51 -12.96
CA LYS A 265 -2.47 7.75 -13.23
C LYS A 265 -3.26 7.46 -11.95
N TRP A 266 -2.64 6.81 -10.97
CA TRP A 266 -3.32 6.31 -9.77
C TRP A 266 -3.68 7.41 -8.77
N MET A 267 -2.82 8.43 -8.66
CA MET A 267 -3.05 9.58 -7.80
C MET A 267 -3.85 10.71 -8.49
N ARG A 268 -4.16 10.55 -9.79
CA ARG A 268 -4.80 11.59 -10.62
C ARG A 268 -4.05 12.93 -10.53
N GLU A 269 -2.70 12.85 -10.47
CA GLU A 269 -1.85 14.02 -10.38
C GLU A 269 -1.61 14.62 -11.77
N LYS A 270 -1.84 15.93 -11.89
CA LYS A 270 -1.71 16.65 -13.17
C LYS A 270 -0.43 17.49 -13.25
N ASP A 271 0.15 17.86 -12.10
CA ASP A 271 1.39 18.63 -12.05
C ASP A 271 2.61 17.70 -12.21
N PRO A 272 3.36 17.80 -13.34
CA PRO A 272 4.52 16.94 -13.57
C PRO A 272 5.66 17.21 -12.57
N THR A 273 5.73 18.40 -12.01
CA THR A 273 6.74 18.77 -11.00
C THR A 273 6.46 18.05 -9.69
N ILE A 274 5.19 18.03 -9.24
CA ILE A 274 4.77 17.29 -8.04
C ILE A 274 5.00 15.80 -8.26
N THR A 275 4.60 15.26 -9.43
CA THR A 275 4.83 13.87 -9.80
C THR A 275 6.29 13.50 -9.69
N LYS A 276 7.17 14.23 -10.37
CA LYS A 276 8.62 13.96 -10.40
C LYS A 276 9.24 14.06 -9.01
N SER A 277 9.00 15.15 -8.29
CA SER A 277 9.54 15.35 -6.94
C SER A 277 9.11 14.26 -5.97
N THR A 278 7.82 13.87 -6.00
CA THR A 278 7.28 12.82 -5.13
C THR A 278 7.90 11.47 -5.46
N VAL A 279 7.92 11.07 -6.74
CA VAL A 279 8.49 9.78 -7.14
C VAL A 279 9.98 9.70 -6.80
N GLN A 280 10.75 10.75 -7.04
CA GLN A 280 12.18 10.80 -6.69
C GLN A 280 12.42 10.68 -5.18
N ALA A 281 11.62 11.37 -4.35
CA ALA A 281 11.72 11.26 -2.90
C ALA A 281 11.46 9.81 -2.44
N TYR A 282 10.36 9.21 -2.90
CA TYR A 282 10.01 7.85 -2.46
C TYR A 282 10.89 6.76 -3.07
N ALA A 283 11.42 6.91 -4.29
CA ALA A 283 12.33 5.95 -4.89
C ALA A 283 13.61 5.74 -4.08
N LYS A 284 14.08 6.79 -3.37
CA LYS A 284 15.23 6.71 -2.46
C LYS A 284 14.89 5.94 -1.17
N LEU A 285 13.66 6.08 -0.69
CA LEU A 285 13.20 5.50 0.57
C LEU A 285 12.77 4.02 0.44
N PHE A 286 12.26 3.61 -0.74
CA PHE A 286 11.82 2.24 -0.93
C PHE A 286 12.96 1.25 -0.76
N LYS A 287 12.76 0.27 0.12
CA LYS A 287 13.71 -0.80 0.40
C LYS A 287 13.58 -1.92 -0.63
N SER A 288 14.68 -2.33 -1.26
CA SER A 288 14.67 -3.50 -2.17
C SER A 288 14.37 -4.81 -1.44
N ASN A 289 14.73 -4.88 -0.15
CA ASN A 289 14.27 -5.91 0.77
C ASN A 289 13.35 -5.26 1.82
N PRO A 290 12.02 -5.27 1.60
CA PRO A 290 11.08 -4.55 2.44
C PRO A 290 10.71 -5.32 3.72
N THR A 291 11.69 -5.84 4.45
CA THR A 291 11.46 -6.48 5.75
C THR A 291 10.80 -5.53 6.74
N VAL A 292 9.98 -6.10 7.62
CA VAL A 292 9.33 -5.35 8.70
C VAL A 292 10.39 -4.98 9.76
N PRO A 293 10.64 -3.69 10.04
CA PRO A 293 11.67 -3.28 10.99
C PRO A 293 11.20 -3.41 12.44
N ASP A 294 11.96 -4.12 13.27
CA ASP A 294 11.66 -4.30 14.70
C ASP A 294 11.60 -2.96 15.44
N LYS A 295 12.59 -2.08 15.19
CA LYS A 295 12.62 -0.73 15.76
C LYS A 295 11.32 0.04 15.43
N GLY A 296 10.78 -0.14 14.23
CA GLY A 296 9.52 0.49 13.84
C GLY A 296 8.32 -0.02 14.63
N ILE A 297 8.22 -1.33 14.84
CA ILE A 297 7.18 -1.91 15.70
C ILE A 297 7.32 -1.42 17.13
N GLN A 298 8.54 -1.42 17.68
CA GLN A 298 8.82 -0.95 19.04
C GLN A 298 8.43 0.53 19.22
N ASN A 299 8.75 1.40 18.27
CA ASN A 299 8.37 2.81 18.31
C ASN A 299 6.85 2.99 18.34
N VAL A 300 6.13 2.20 17.54
CA VAL A 300 4.66 2.17 17.56
C VAL A 300 4.13 1.74 18.92
N ILE A 301 4.67 0.66 19.49
CA ILE A 301 4.27 0.17 20.81
C ILE A 301 4.52 1.24 21.88
N LEU A 302 5.69 1.88 21.89
CA LEU A 302 6.04 2.95 22.81
C LEU A 302 5.09 4.16 22.74
N ASP A 303 4.54 4.47 21.55
CA ASP A 303 3.52 5.52 21.43
C ASP A 303 2.15 5.05 21.93
N LEU A 304 1.78 3.79 21.64
CA LEU A 304 0.52 3.21 22.08
C LEU A 304 0.43 3.00 23.59
N ILE A 305 1.51 2.64 24.28
CA ILE A 305 1.56 2.46 25.73
C ILE A 305 1.09 3.72 26.50
N ARG A 306 1.34 4.91 25.95
CA ARG A 306 0.89 6.16 26.59
C ARG A 306 -0.62 6.25 26.68
N ALA A 307 -1.33 5.71 25.67
CA ALA A 307 -2.78 5.64 25.65
C ALA A 307 -3.33 4.31 26.21
N ARG A 308 -2.53 3.24 26.13
CA ARG A 308 -2.86 1.87 26.49
C ARG A 308 -1.68 1.22 27.25
N PRO A 309 -1.56 1.44 28.58
CA PRO A 309 -0.46 0.90 29.39
C PRO A 309 -0.33 -0.63 29.36
N ASP A 310 -1.43 -1.34 29.08
CA ASP A 310 -1.48 -2.78 28.90
C ASP A 310 -0.62 -3.30 27.73
N PHE A 311 -0.27 -2.44 26.76
CA PHE A 311 0.62 -2.82 25.64
C PHE A 311 2.10 -2.94 26.03
N LYS A 312 2.46 -2.65 27.27
CA LYS A 312 3.85 -2.65 27.75
C LYS A 312 4.55 -3.99 27.58
N GLU A 313 3.83 -5.09 27.67
CA GLU A 313 4.35 -6.46 27.51
C GLU A 313 4.91 -6.74 26.11
N TYR A 314 4.42 -6.03 25.06
CA TYR A 314 4.85 -6.24 23.68
C TYR A 314 6.12 -5.48 23.29
N ILE A 315 6.72 -4.64 24.15
CA ILE A 315 7.90 -3.80 23.81
C ILE A 315 9.08 -4.66 23.37
N SER A 316 9.34 -5.77 24.06
CA SER A 316 10.46 -6.66 23.81
C SER A 316 10.16 -7.81 22.85
N TRP A 317 8.94 -7.87 22.33
CA TRP A 317 8.49 -9.01 21.54
C TRP A 317 7.68 -8.59 20.29
N PRO A 318 8.36 -8.16 19.19
CA PRO A 318 7.68 -7.71 17.97
C PRO A 318 7.11 -8.85 17.10
N GLU A 319 7.47 -10.12 17.33
CA GLU A 319 7.04 -11.27 16.54
C GLU A 319 5.52 -11.40 16.36
N PRO A 320 4.67 -11.13 17.37
CA PRO A 320 3.22 -11.23 17.21
C PRO A 320 2.64 -10.33 16.12
N PHE A 321 3.38 -9.31 15.68
CA PHE A 321 2.89 -8.29 14.73
C PHE A 321 3.31 -8.52 13.28
N ARG A 322 4.23 -9.47 13.02
CA ARG A 322 4.80 -9.71 11.68
C ARG A 322 4.80 -11.18 11.27
N GLU A 323 4.94 -11.40 9.97
CA GLU A 323 5.15 -12.71 9.33
C GLU A 323 6.21 -12.55 8.21
N ASN A 324 7.49 -12.73 8.53
CA ASN A 324 8.59 -12.53 7.59
C ASN A 324 8.75 -13.71 6.61
N GLY A 325 8.37 -14.93 7.01
CA GLY A 325 8.59 -16.16 6.22
C GLY A 325 8.07 -16.07 4.77
N PRO A 326 6.86 -15.59 4.49
CA PRO A 326 6.38 -15.44 3.12
C PRO A 326 7.25 -14.50 2.26
N LEU A 327 7.74 -13.39 2.80
CA LEU A 327 8.63 -12.47 2.08
C LEU A 327 9.98 -13.13 1.78
N GLU A 328 10.56 -13.80 2.76
CA GLU A 328 11.84 -14.52 2.59
C GLU A 328 11.76 -15.58 1.49
N ARG A 329 10.65 -16.33 1.40
CA ARG A 329 10.42 -17.30 0.32
C ARG A 329 10.14 -16.63 -1.02
N ALA A 330 9.46 -15.51 -1.03
CA ALA A 330 9.20 -14.73 -2.25
C ALA A 330 10.46 -14.14 -2.87
N MET A 331 11.51 -13.92 -2.08
CA MET A 331 12.78 -13.29 -2.50
C MET A 331 13.87 -14.30 -2.88
N LYS A 332 13.68 -15.60 -2.65
CA LYS A 332 14.52 -16.70 -3.15
C LYS A 332 14.24 -16.98 -4.62
#